data_f06440fc61925e062e3f5ef89ad1cb23
#
_entry.id   f06440fc61925e062e3f5ef89ad1cb23
#
_cell.length_a   1.000
_cell.length_b   1.000
_cell.length_c   1.000
_cell.angle_alpha   90.00
_cell.angle_beta   90.00
_cell.angle_gamma   90.00
#
_symmetry.space_group_name_H-M   'P 1'
#
loop_
_entity.id
_entity.type
_entity.pdbx_description
1 polymer ?
#
loop_
_entity_poly.entity_id
_entity_poly.type
_entity_poly.pdbx_seq_one_letter_code
_entity_poly.pdbx_strand_id
1 'polypeptide(L)'
;SSRMIVVAQRCSKSKVLVHNKIIAKIKSGMLLLVGISKGDDYFEVDRVIDKIINLRIFNDENEKMNLSILDTKGSLMVVSQFTLCGDIRKGRRPSFINAEKPDRGLEVYKYMVNKFRDNGIETVTGEFGAMMDINLINQGPVTFIIDSNEL
;
A
#
# COMPACT_ATOMS: atom_id res chain seq x y z
N SER A 1 -8.91 -9.89 -15.44
CA SER A 1 -9.36 -8.50 -15.36
C SER A 1 -8.42 -7.70 -14.48
N SER A 2 -8.17 -6.48 -14.87
CA SER A 2 -7.29 -5.62 -14.10
C SER A 2 -7.98 -5.19 -12.80
N ARG A 3 -7.26 -5.37 -11.69
CA ARG A 3 -7.81 -5.13 -10.36
C ARG A 3 -6.67 -4.90 -9.39
N MET A 4 -6.36 -3.63 -9.16
CA MET A 4 -5.38 -3.28 -8.14
C MET A 4 -6.01 -3.39 -6.76
N ILE A 5 -5.31 -4.04 -5.84
CA ILE A 5 -5.74 -4.17 -4.46
C ILE A 5 -4.68 -3.55 -3.55
N VAL A 6 -5.13 -2.70 -2.64
CA VAL A 6 -4.26 -2.13 -1.63
C VAL A 6 -4.86 -2.41 -0.25
N VAL A 7 -4.04 -2.94 0.64
CA VAL A 7 -4.41 -3.02 2.05
C VAL A 7 -3.74 -1.84 2.75
N ALA A 8 -4.56 -0.95 3.28
CA ALA A 8 -4.09 0.26 3.95
C ALA A 8 -4.29 0.11 5.46
N GLN A 9 -3.22 0.25 6.21
CA GLN A 9 -3.24 0.12 7.68
C GLN A 9 -2.69 1.40 8.30
N ARG A 10 -3.49 2.04 9.13
CA ARG A 10 -3.05 3.20 9.89
C ARG A 10 -2.04 2.74 10.94
N CYS A 11 -0.91 3.41 11.02
CA CYS A 11 0.14 3.01 11.95
C CYS A 11 0.69 4.20 12.73
N SER A 12 1.18 3.92 13.94
CA SER A 12 1.96 4.88 14.72
C SER A 12 3.44 4.79 14.40
N LYS A 13 3.88 3.63 13.93
CA LYS A 13 5.22 3.42 13.36
C LYS A 13 5.23 2.13 12.53
N SER A 14 6.13 2.08 11.57
CA SER A 14 6.35 0.88 10.75
C SER A 14 7.80 0.83 10.28
N LYS A 15 8.32 -0.38 10.08
CA LYS A 15 9.65 -0.58 9.52
C LYS A 15 9.71 -1.83 8.67
N VAL A 16 10.59 -1.81 7.68
CA VAL A 16 10.89 -2.95 6.81
C VAL A 16 12.31 -3.41 7.09
N LEU A 17 12.47 -4.72 7.27
CA LEU A 17 13.79 -5.33 7.42
C LEU A 17 14.03 -6.30 6.26
N VAL A 18 15.25 -6.28 5.75
CA VAL A 18 15.77 -7.24 4.79
C VAL A 18 17.08 -7.78 5.37
N HIS A 19 17.19 -9.10 5.49
CA HIS A 19 18.35 -9.74 6.15
C HIS A 19 18.64 -9.13 7.53
N ASN A 20 17.58 -8.93 8.32
CA ASN A 20 17.64 -8.35 9.68
C ASN A 20 18.15 -6.91 9.74
N LYS A 21 18.22 -6.21 8.61
CA LYS A 21 18.60 -4.79 8.55
C LYS A 21 17.41 -3.94 8.24
N ILE A 22 17.22 -2.86 8.97
CA ILE A 22 16.16 -1.90 8.70
C ILE A 22 16.54 -1.13 7.43
N ILE A 23 15.69 -1.26 6.39
CA ILE A 23 15.91 -0.54 5.13
C ILE A 23 14.98 0.67 4.98
N ALA A 24 13.88 0.70 5.72
CA ALA A 24 12.94 1.82 5.70
C ALA A 24 12.15 1.85 7.00
N LYS A 25 11.77 3.04 7.43
CA LYS A 25 10.91 3.22 8.61
C LYS A 25 10.14 4.53 8.51
N ILE A 26 8.96 4.53 9.10
CA ILE A 26 8.13 5.73 9.28
C ILE A 26 7.62 5.80 10.71
N LYS A 27 7.20 7.00 11.11
CA LYS A 27 6.41 7.23 12.32
C LYS A 27 4.92 7.14 11.94
N SER A 28 4.10 8.06 12.39
CA SER A 28 2.67 8.07 12.10
C SER A 28 2.36 8.17 10.62
N GLY A 29 1.41 7.39 10.17
CA GLY A 29 0.97 7.39 8.77
C GLY A 29 0.25 6.10 8.41
N MET A 30 0.53 5.60 7.21
CA MET A 30 -0.05 4.34 6.72
C MET A 30 1.00 3.41 6.16
N LEU A 31 0.82 2.12 6.42
CA LEU A 31 1.45 1.06 5.64
C LEU A 31 0.48 0.67 4.53
N LEU A 32 0.97 0.66 3.31
CA LEU A 32 0.22 0.21 2.13
C LEU A 32 0.87 -1.05 1.58
N LEU A 33 0.10 -2.15 1.55
CA LEU A 33 0.48 -3.37 0.84
C LEU A 33 -0.21 -3.32 -0.52
N VAL A 34 0.55 -3.40 -1.61
CA VAL A 34 0.05 -3.12 -2.95
C VAL A 34 0.16 -4.36 -3.83
N GLY A 35 -0.97 -4.87 -4.29
CA GLY A 35 -1.06 -5.95 -5.26
C GLY A 35 -1.41 -5.40 -6.65
N ILE A 36 -0.52 -5.62 -7.61
CA ILE A 36 -0.71 -5.19 -9.00
C ILE A 36 -1.10 -6.40 -9.82
N SER A 37 -2.28 -6.35 -10.44
CA SER A 37 -2.82 -7.42 -11.27
C SER A 37 -2.44 -7.22 -12.73
N LYS A 38 -2.49 -8.30 -13.51
CA LYS A 38 -2.28 -8.22 -14.95
C LYS A 38 -3.23 -7.21 -15.58
N GLY A 39 -2.69 -6.32 -16.38
CA GLY A 39 -3.46 -5.31 -17.09
C GLY A 39 -3.71 -4.04 -16.29
N ASP A 40 -3.30 -3.97 -15.04
CA ASP A 40 -3.37 -2.72 -14.28
C ASP A 40 -2.54 -1.66 -14.98
N ASP A 41 -3.11 -0.48 -15.11
CA ASP A 41 -2.49 0.62 -15.81
C ASP A 41 -2.50 1.87 -14.91
N TYR A 42 -1.87 2.91 -15.36
CA TYR A 42 -1.74 4.16 -14.60
C TYR A 42 -3.08 4.77 -14.26
N PHE A 43 -4.10 4.52 -15.05
CA PHE A 43 -5.46 4.98 -14.76
C PHE A 43 -5.97 4.41 -13.42
N GLU A 44 -5.82 3.09 -13.22
CA GLU A 44 -6.22 2.44 -11.96
C GLU A 44 -5.39 2.96 -10.79
N VAL A 45 -4.08 3.14 -11.02
CA VAL A 45 -3.17 3.66 -10.00
C VAL A 45 -3.59 5.06 -9.57
N ASP A 46 -3.88 5.94 -10.52
CA ASP A 46 -4.28 7.32 -10.22
C ASP A 46 -5.56 7.36 -9.40
N ARG A 47 -6.54 6.52 -9.72
CA ARG A 47 -7.79 6.42 -8.97
C ARG A 47 -7.55 5.93 -7.54
N VAL A 48 -6.72 4.92 -7.37
CA VAL A 48 -6.37 4.37 -6.06
C VAL A 48 -5.61 5.41 -5.22
N ILE A 49 -4.66 6.11 -5.82
CA ILE A 49 -3.91 7.17 -5.14
C ILE A 49 -4.85 8.27 -4.67
N ASP A 50 -5.73 8.75 -5.55
CA ASP A 50 -6.69 9.79 -5.21
C ASP A 50 -7.55 9.38 -4.01
N LYS A 51 -8.00 8.13 -4.00
CA LYS A 51 -8.76 7.61 -2.88
C LYS A 51 -7.93 7.62 -1.60
N ILE A 52 -6.71 7.09 -1.63
CA ILE A 52 -5.86 6.94 -0.45
C ILE A 52 -5.53 8.29 0.18
N ILE A 53 -5.10 9.26 -0.62
CA ILE A 53 -4.64 10.55 -0.07
C ILE A 53 -5.80 11.38 0.50
N ASN A 54 -7.02 11.09 0.11
CA ASN A 54 -8.21 11.81 0.56
C ASN A 54 -9.01 11.07 1.62
N LEU A 55 -8.67 9.81 1.92
CA LEU A 55 -9.34 9.07 2.99
C LEU A 55 -9.18 9.77 4.33
N ARG A 56 -10.29 10.01 5.00
CA ARG A 56 -10.34 10.73 6.27
C ARG A 56 -10.33 9.74 7.43
N ILE A 57 -9.20 9.05 7.59
CA ILE A 57 -9.06 7.95 8.55
C ILE A 57 -8.17 8.29 9.75
N PHE A 58 -7.66 9.50 9.83
CA PHE A 58 -6.89 9.95 10.97
C PHE A 58 -7.78 10.75 11.91
N ASN A 59 -7.55 10.56 13.21
CA ASN A 59 -8.37 11.21 14.22
C ASN A 59 -8.09 12.71 14.29
N ASP A 60 -9.16 13.49 14.40
CA ASP A 60 -9.08 14.90 14.73
C ASP A 60 -8.97 15.09 16.26
N GLU A 61 -9.00 16.34 16.70
CA GLU A 61 -8.90 16.66 18.14
C GLU A 61 -10.06 16.13 18.98
N ASN A 62 -11.17 15.74 18.34
CA ASN A 62 -12.34 15.14 18.99
C ASN A 62 -12.33 13.60 18.88
N GLU A 63 -11.20 13.02 18.47
CA GLU A 63 -11.02 11.57 18.29
C GLU A 63 -11.95 10.97 17.23
N LYS A 64 -12.35 11.77 16.25
CA LYS A 64 -13.16 11.34 15.11
C LYS A 64 -12.30 11.15 13.89
N MET A 65 -12.52 10.08 13.11
CA MET A 65 -11.86 9.87 11.82
C MET A 65 -12.31 10.95 10.84
N ASN A 66 -11.56 12.01 10.74
CA ASN A 66 -11.93 13.20 9.97
C ASN A 66 -10.79 13.83 9.18
N LEU A 67 -9.57 13.41 9.41
CA LEU A 67 -8.39 13.99 8.75
C LEU A 67 -7.78 13.00 7.76
N SER A 68 -7.32 13.53 6.63
CA SER A 68 -6.57 12.77 5.64
C SER A 68 -5.09 12.73 6.00
N ILE A 69 -4.32 11.92 5.26
CA ILE A 69 -2.86 11.91 5.43
C ILE A 69 -2.23 13.25 5.04
N LEU A 70 -2.84 13.96 4.10
CA LEU A 70 -2.39 15.32 3.73
C LEU A 70 -2.58 16.29 4.89
N ASP A 71 -3.70 16.18 5.59
CA ASP A 71 -4.00 17.05 6.74
C ASP A 71 -3.03 16.80 7.89
N THR A 72 -2.72 15.55 8.19
CA THR A 72 -1.84 15.17 9.30
C THR A 72 -0.38 15.27 8.97
N LYS A 73 -0.02 15.40 7.69
CA LYS A 73 1.36 15.36 7.20
C LYS A 73 2.08 14.08 7.59
N GLY A 74 1.32 12.97 7.67
CA GLY A 74 1.87 11.65 7.95
C GLY A 74 2.67 11.11 6.78
N SER A 75 3.33 9.98 7.02
CA SER A 75 4.17 9.32 6.03
C SER A 75 3.50 8.07 5.48
N LEU A 76 3.90 7.67 4.29
CA LEU A 76 3.49 6.40 3.68
C LEU A 76 4.67 5.45 3.60
N MET A 77 4.39 4.19 3.92
CA MET A 77 5.30 3.08 3.62
C MET A 77 4.59 2.20 2.60
N VAL A 78 5.15 2.11 1.39
CA VAL A 78 4.53 1.38 0.29
C VAL A 78 5.33 0.13 0.00
N VAL A 79 4.68 -1.02 0.16
CA VAL A 79 5.31 -2.33 0.00
C VAL A 79 4.56 -3.12 -1.07
N SER A 80 5.31 -3.62 -2.06
CA SER A 80 4.74 -4.50 -3.07
C SER A 80 4.36 -5.84 -2.42
N GLN A 81 3.13 -6.30 -2.69
CA GLN A 81 2.56 -7.52 -2.11
C GLN A 81 1.77 -8.27 -3.18
N PHE A 82 2.48 -8.99 -4.06
CA PHE A 82 1.82 -9.69 -5.18
C PHE A 82 0.87 -10.79 -4.69
N THR A 83 1.06 -11.31 -3.47
CA THR A 83 0.19 -12.35 -2.93
C THR A 83 -1.26 -11.88 -2.73
N LEU A 84 -1.50 -10.56 -2.72
CA LEU A 84 -2.87 -10.03 -2.74
C LEU A 84 -3.62 -10.38 -4.03
N CYS A 85 -2.91 -10.71 -5.09
CA CYS A 85 -3.49 -11.18 -6.35
C CYS A 85 -3.66 -12.70 -6.39
N GLY A 86 -3.32 -13.39 -5.29
CA GLY A 86 -3.42 -14.82 -5.19
C GLY A 86 -4.87 -15.30 -5.16
N ASP A 87 -5.11 -16.40 -5.86
CA ASP A 87 -6.41 -17.07 -5.87
C ASP A 87 -6.29 -18.32 -5.01
N ILE A 88 -7.04 -18.37 -3.94
CA ILE A 88 -7.04 -19.50 -2.97
C ILE A 88 -8.34 -20.31 -3.01
N ARG A 89 -9.18 -20.08 -4.01
CA ARG A 89 -10.50 -20.71 -4.08
C ARG A 89 -10.44 -22.20 -4.36
N LYS A 90 -9.42 -22.68 -5.07
CA LYS A 90 -9.27 -24.10 -5.45
C LYS A 90 -8.01 -24.68 -4.85
N GLY A 91 -8.14 -25.87 -4.26
CA GLY A 91 -7.01 -26.59 -3.68
C GLY A 91 -6.42 -25.89 -2.47
N ARG A 92 -5.18 -26.23 -2.15
CA ARG A 92 -4.46 -25.73 -0.98
C ARG A 92 -3.27 -24.87 -1.31
N ARG A 93 -2.93 -24.76 -2.59
CA ARG A 93 -1.85 -23.87 -3.07
C ARG A 93 -2.47 -22.64 -3.71
N PRO A 94 -2.01 -21.43 -3.32
CA PRO A 94 -2.47 -20.23 -4.01
C PRO A 94 -2.03 -20.24 -5.47
N SER A 95 -2.88 -19.72 -6.34
CA SER A 95 -2.52 -19.44 -7.74
C SER A 95 -2.23 -17.96 -7.88
N PHE A 96 -1.12 -17.62 -8.53
CA PHE A 96 -0.72 -16.23 -8.77
C PHE A 96 -0.85 -15.85 -10.25
N ILE A 97 -1.69 -16.58 -10.98
CA ILE A 97 -1.88 -16.34 -12.42
C ILE A 97 -2.36 -14.91 -12.73
N ASN A 98 -3.06 -14.29 -11.79
CA ASN A 98 -3.59 -12.93 -11.95
C ASN A 98 -2.60 -11.83 -11.58
N ALA A 99 -1.48 -12.17 -10.95
CA ALA A 99 -0.46 -11.18 -10.59
C ALA A 99 0.27 -10.69 -11.83
N GLU A 100 0.61 -9.40 -11.86
CA GLU A 100 1.41 -8.84 -12.95
C GLU A 100 2.82 -9.40 -12.92
N LYS A 101 3.47 -9.44 -14.09
CA LYS A 101 4.85 -9.89 -14.21
C LYS A 101 5.77 -8.92 -13.47
N PRO A 102 6.90 -9.41 -12.88
CA PRO A 102 7.77 -8.58 -12.04
C PRO A 102 8.27 -7.29 -12.69
N ASP A 103 8.67 -7.32 -13.94
CA ASP A 103 9.19 -6.12 -14.62
C ASP A 103 8.12 -5.04 -14.78
N ARG A 104 6.94 -5.41 -15.27
CA ARG A 104 5.82 -4.47 -15.40
C ARG A 104 5.28 -4.07 -14.02
N GLY A 105 5.22 -5.01 -13.08
CA GLY A 105 4.82 -4.75 -11.71
C GLY A 105 5.70 -3.70 -11.05
N LEU A 106 7.02 -3.82 -11.22
CA LEU A 106 7.96 -2.83 -10.70
C LEU A 106 7.74 -1.45 -11.32
N GLU A 107 7.49 -1.39 -12.62
CA GLU A 107 7.24 -0.13 -13.33
C GLU A 107 6.00 0.58 -12.78
N VAL A 108 4.89 -0.14 -12.62
CA VAL A 108 3.64 0.40 -12.08
C VAL A 108 3.82 0.81 -10.61
N TYR A 109 4.50 -0.01 -9.84
CA TYR A 109 4.81 0.27 -8.44
C TYR A 109 5.62 1.57 -8.30
N LYS A 110 6.67 1.74 -9.09
CA LYS A 110 7.47 2.98 -9.10
C LYS A 110 6.63 4.20 -9.46
N TYR A 111 5.75 4.06 -10.43
CA TYR A 111 4.84 5.14 -10.81
C TYR A 111 3.99 5.56 -9.61
N MET A 112 3.43 4.59 -8.89
CA MET A 112 2.61 4.86 -7.71
C MET A 112 3.39 5.60 -6.63
N VAL A 113 4.58 5.13 -6.31
CA VAL A 113 5.43 5.75 -5.29
C VAL A 113 5.76 7.19 -5.67
N ASN A 114 6.14 7.42 -6.92
CA ASN A 114 6.48 8.75 -7.40
C ASN A 114 5.27 9.69 -7.35
N LYS A 115 4.07 9.19 -7.65
CA LYS A 115 2.85 9.98 -7.57
C LYS A 115 2.52 10.40 -6.13
N PHE A 116 2.71 9.53 -5.16
CA PHE A 116 2.55 9.91 -3.76
C PHE A 116 3.53 11.04 -3.38
N ARG A 117 4.78 10.92 -3.81
CA ARG A 117 5.80 11.95 -3.56
C ARG A 117 5.46 13.27 -4.25
N ASP A 118 4.94 13.19 -5.47
CA ASP A 118 4.51 14.39 -6.23
C ASP A 118 3.37 15.12 -5.50
N ASN A 119 2.58 14.41 -4.71
CA ASN A 119 1.53 15.00 -3.87
C ASN A 119 2.08 15.54 -2.54
N GLY A 120 3.39 15.58 -2.37
CA GLY A 120 4.03 16.14 -1.18
C GLY A 120 4.02 15.22 0.04
N ILE A 121 3.81 13.92 -0.16
CA ILE A 121 3.76 12.97 0.95
C ILE A 121 5.11 12.27 1.07
N GLU A 122 5.71 12.30 2.28
CA GLU A 122 6.90 11.51 2.55
C GLU A 122 6.56 10.03 2.35
N THR A 123 7.24 9.39 1.41
CA THR A 123 6.95 8.01 1.02
C THR A 123 8.22 7.20 1.02
N VAL A 124 8.22 6.14 1.81
CA VAL A 124 9.32 5.16 1.84
C VAL A 124 8.83 3.83 1.28
N THR A 125 9.76 2.99 0.88
CA THR A 125 9.45 1.72 0.21
C THR A 125 10.19 0.57 0.86
N GLY A 126 9.63 -0.65 0.68
CA GLY A 126 10.41 -1.87 0.82
C GLY A 126 11.33 -2.08 -0.38
N GLU A 127 11.90 -3.25 -0.48
CA GLU A 127 12.70 -3.66 -1.63
C GLU A 127 11.86 -4.60 -2.49
N PHE A 128 11.56 -4.18 -3.71
CA PHE A 128 10.68 -4.93 -4.61
C PHE A 128 11.25 -6.32 -4.89
N GLY A 129 10.44 -7.35 -4.67
CA GLY A 129 10.83 -8.73 -4.91
C GLY A 129 11.69 -9.37 -3.84
N ALA A 130 12.08 -8.64 -2.80
CA ALA A 130 12.88 -9.18 -1.71
C ALA A 130 12.01 -9.90 -0.67
N MET A 131 12.66 -10.78 0.09
CA MET A 131 12.07 -11.33 1.30
C MET A 131 12.18 -10.26 2.39
N MET A 132 11.04 -9.82 2.91
CA MET A 132 10.98 -8.73 3.87
C MET A 132 10.25 -9.14 5.14
N ASP A 133 10.70 -8.60 6.27
CA ASP A 133 9.92 -8.60 7.49
C ASP A 133 9.34 -7.20 7.68
N ILE A 134 8.04 -7.13 7.86
CA ILE A 134 7.33 -5.87 8.04
C ILE A 134 6.86 -5.81 9.48
N ASN A 135 7.33 -4.81 10.21
CA ASN A 135 6.88 -4.54 11.58
C ASN A 135 6.06 -3.26 11.57
N LEU A 136 4.90 -3.28 12.18
CA LEU A 136 4.10 -2.09 12.34
C LEU A 136 3.28 -2.16 13.61
N ILE A 137 2.91 -1.00 14.12
CA ILE A 137 1.86 -0.90 15.12
C ILE A 137 0.64 -0.34 14.43
N ASN A 138 -0.37 -1.19 14.22
CA ASN A 138 -1.65 -0.77 13.68
C ASN A 138 -2.41 -0.06 14.80
N GLN A 139 -2.62 1.22 14.61
CA GLN A 139 -3.18 2.08 15.64
C GLN A 139 -4.69 2.19 15.48
N GLY A 140 -5.38 1.64 16.46
CA GLY A 140 -6.83 1.65 16.50
C GLY A 140 -7.45 0.30 16.85
N PRO A 141 -7.28 -0.81 16.12
CA PRO A 141 -6.70 -0.96 14.80
C PRO A 141 -7.58 -0.36 13.70
N VAL A 142 -6.95 0.06 12.61
CA VAL A 142 -7.65 0.62 11.43
C VAL A 142 -7.03 0.05 10.18
N THR A 143 -7.82 -0.71 9.43
CA THR A 143 -7.38 -1.40 8.22
C THR A 143 -8.49 -1.32 7.17
N PHE A 144 -8.14 -0.92 5.96
CA PHE A 144 -9.07 -0.87 4.83
C PHE A 144 -8.51 -1.64 3.63
N ILE A 145 -9.41 -2.23 2.87
CA ILE A 145 -9.07 -2.84 1.59
C ILE A 145 -9.60 -1.93 0.50
N ILE A 146 -8.73 -1.51 -0.40
CA ILE A 146 -9.06 -0.66 -1.53
C ILE A 146 -8.92 -1.49 -2.79
N ASP A 147 -10.02 -1.62 -3.52
CA ASP A 147 -10.10 -2.39 -4.75
C ASP A 147 -10.42 -1.42 -5.88
N SER A 148 -9.57 -1.36 -6.90
CA SER A 148 -9.76 -0.41 -8.01
C SER A 148 -11.08 -0.61 -8.74
N ASN A 149 -11.65 -1.81 -8.71
CA ASN A 149 -12.94 -2.10 -9.35
C ASN A 149 -14.14 -1.54 -8.56
N GLU A 150 -13.93 -1.12 -7.33
CA GLU A 150 -14.99 -0.61 -6.45
C GLU A 150 -14.94 0.92 -6.31
N LEU A 151 -14.11 1.59 -7.06
CA LEU A 151 -13.93 3.03 -6.97
C LEU A 151 -14.77 3.79 -8.01
#